data_7610c01cf18e5ebd18e3a1b1fff04e00
#
_entry.id   7610c01cf18e5ebd18e3a1b1fff04e00
#
_cell.length_a   1.000
_cell.length_b   1.000
_cell.length_c   1.000
_cell.angle_alpha   90.00
_cell.angle_beta   90.00
_cell.angle_gamma   90.00
#
_symmetry.space_group_name_H-M   'P 1'
#
loop_
_entity.id
_entity.type
_entity.pdbx_description
1 polymer ?
#
loop_
_entity_poly.entity_id
_entity_poly.type
_entity_poly.pdbx_seq_one_letter_code
_entity_poly.pdbx_strand_id
1 'polypeptide(L)'
;MADVYTEGYRIGFVNAGIDLSKKSVVNIRYTLGFERVIKKAIENFEKMGLRPTIYRAAVSVLTKRQHYKVGYYGAIANKQYEYDHRQDQGLFLDKKFMERKLDVMKNAYEKYRELAGEHAGPAVMEIFGEEPFAPVQKPESVVLTEKQEKLSVLFDSKSGQLTNQYIKGDERSFTIVAYPVPEIGAQYKEIFDEVIRINTLDANVYKNVQQALIDALDKGEYVHILGKDKNETDLKVQLYRLPAVHLLP
;
A
#
# COMPACT_ATOMS: atom_id res chain seq x y z
N MET A 1 15.40 -9.88 5.13
CA MET A 1 14.18 -9.41 4.44
C MET A 1 12.92 -9.73 5.22
N ALA A 2 12.56 -10.98 5.42
CA ALA A 2 11.31 -11.34 6.14
C ALA A 2 11.24 -10.74 7.55
N ASP A 3 12.32 -10.79 8.29
CA ASP A 3 12.36 -10.25 9.67
C ASP A 3 12.19 -8.73 9.68
N VAL A 4 12.84 -8.00 8.77
CA VAL A 4 12.66 -6.54 8.60
C VAL A 4 11.20 -6.20 8.29
N TYR A 5 10.60 -6.95 7.36
CA TYR A 5 9.21 -6.78 6.93
C TYR A 5 8.22 -7.00 8.07
N THR A 6 8.41 -8.07 8.85
CA THR A 6 7.48 -8.41 9.95
C THR A 6 7.75 -7.61 11.22
N GLU A 7 9.02 -7.28 11.50
CA GLU A 7 9.37 -6.44 12.63
C GLU A 7 8.92 -4.99 12.43
N GLY A 8 9.08 -4.43 11.23
CA GLY A 8 8.52 -3.12 10.90
C GLY A 8 7.02 -3.04 11.13
N TYR A 9 6.29 -4.12 10.80
CA TYR A 9 4.86 -4.24 11.07
C TYR A 9 4.56 -4.19 12.58
N ARG A 10 5.28 -4.97 13.39
CA ARG A 10 5.13 -5.01 14.85
C ARG A 10 5.45 -3.66 15.49
N ILE A 11 6.54 -3.02 15.07
CA ILE A 11 6.95 -1.70 15.57
C ILE A 11 5.87 -0.66 15.29
N GLY A 12 5.19 -0.74 14.15
CA GLY A 12 4.07 0.14 13.83
C GLY A 12 2.95 0.09 14.88
N PHE A 13 2.63 -1.09 15.41
CA PHE A 13 1.68 -1.24 16.52
C PHE A 13 2.20 -0.62 17.83
N VAL A 14 3.46 -0.88 18.17
CA VAL A 14 4.08 -0.32 19.36
C VAL A 14 4.10 1.21 19.33
N ASN A 15 4.51 1.79 18.21
CA ASN A 15 4.59 3.25 18.05
C ASN A 15 3.21 3.93 18.06
N ALA A 16 2.20 3.25 17.58
CA ALA A 16 0.83 3.75 17.59
C ALA A 16 0.08 3.48 18.92
N GLY A 17 0.71 2.79 19.88
CA GLY A 17 0.06 2.39 21.13
C GLY A 17 -1.11 1.41 20.95
N ILE A 18 -1.13 0.67 19.84
CA ILE A 18 -2.19 -0.27 19.52
C ILE A 18 -1.82 -1.67 20.06
N ASP A 19 -2.76 -2.28 20.76
CA ASP A 19 -2.59 -3.64 21.30
C ASP A 19 -2.74 -4.70 20.20
N LEU A 20 -1.61 -5.22 19.73
CA LEU A 20 -1.56 -6.26 18.71
C LEU A 20 -2.25 -7.56 19.14
N SER A 21 -2.35 -7.85 20.44
CA SER A 21 -2.98 -9.08 20.93
C SER A 21 -4.50 -9.14 20.65
N LYS A 22 -5.11 -8.01 20.36
CA LYS A 22 -6.52 -7.91 19.95
C LYS A 22 -6.74 -8.14 18.45
N LYS A 23 -5.68 -8.42 17.71
CA LYS A 23 -5.71 -8.63 16.27
C LYS A 23 -5.39 -10.08 15.94
N SER A 24 -6.05 -10.63 14.95
CA SER A 24 -5.87 -12.05 14.57
C SER A 24 -5.56 -12.26 13.09
N VAL A 25 -5.73 -11.24 12.24
CA VAL A 25 -5.58 -11.39 10.79
C VAL A 25 -4.65 -10.33 10.20
N VAL A 26 -3.63 -10.75 9.48
CA VAL A 26 -2.80 -9.88 8.64
C VAL A 26 -3.02 -10.17 7.16
N ASN A 27 -3.11 -9.11 6.36
CA ASN A 27 -3.36 -9.21 4.93
C ASN A 27 -2.06 -9.01 4.15
N ILE A 28 -1.54 -10.08 3.54
CA ILE A 28 -0.30 -10.04 2.76
C ILE A 28 -0.61 -9.72 1.30
N ARG A 29 0.15 -8.77 0.75
CA ARG A 29 0.20 -8.44 -0.68
C ARG A 29 1.65 -8.47 -1.11
N TYR A 30 1.96 -9.22 -2.16
CA TYR A 30 3.34 -9.31 -2.64
C TYR A 30 3.40 -9.45 -4.16
N THR A 31 4.59 -9.25 -4.71
CA THR A 31 4.89 -9.48 -6.12
C THR A 31 5.55 -10.84 -6.28
N LEU A 32 5.23 -11.57 -7.35
CA LEU A 32 5.84 -12.88 -7.65
C LEU A 32 7.36 -12.79 -7.66
N GLY A 33 8.02 -13.86 -7.24
CA GLY A 33 9.47 -13.93 -7.06
C GLY A 33 9.93 -13.83 -5.59
N PHE A 34 9.04 -13.39 -4.68
CA PHE A 34 9.34 -13.23 -3.26
C PHE A 34 8.72 -14.32 -2.37
N GLU A 35 8.28 -15.44 -2.92
CA GLU A 35 7.57 -16.51 -2.21
C GLU A 35 8.36 -17.06 -1.02
N ARG A 36 9.68 -17.18 -1.17
CA ARG A 36 10.56 -17.66 -0.07
C ARG A 36 10.58 -16.69 1.11
N VAL A 37 10.58 -15.39 0.83
CA VAL A 37 10.51 -14.33 1.85
C VAL A 37 9.13 -14.34 2.50
N ILE A 38 8.08 -14.44 1.70
CA ILE A 38 6.68 -14.47 2.18
C ILE A 38 6.45 -15.72 3.04
N LYS A 39 6.95 -16.90 2.65
CA LYS A 39 6.87 -18.11 3.49
C LYS A 39 7.46 -17.85 4.89
N LYS A 40 8.62 -17.22 4.95
CA LYS A 40 9.25 -16.89 6.25
C LYS A 40 8.47 -15.81 7.01
N ALA A 41 7.90 -14.83 6.30
CA ALA A 41 7.04 -13.81 6.91
C ALA A 41 5.77 -14.42 7.52
N ILE A 42 5.16 -15.39 6.86
CA ILE A 42 4.00 -16.14 7.40
C ILE A 42 4.36 -16.76 8.76
N GLU A 43 5.47 -17.49 8.82
CA GLU A 43 5.95 -18.08 10.09
C GLU A 43 6.16 -17.04 11.19
N ASN A 44 6.65 -15.85 10.82
CA ASN A 44 6.89 -14.77 11.78
C ASN A 44 5.55 -14.15 12.26
N PHE A 45 4.59 -13.92 11.37
CA PHE A 45 3.28 -13.43 11.74
C PHE A 45 2.49 -14.41 12.61
N GLU A 46 2.59 -15.72 12.32
CA GLU A 46 1.98 -16.76 13.15
C GLU A 46 2.54 -16.75 14.58
N LYS A 47 3.85 -16.51 14.76
CA LYS A 47 4.47 -16.33 16.08
C LYS A 47 3.96 -15.07 16.81
N MET A 48 3.48 -14.07 16.08
CA MET A 48 2.84 -12.88 16.65
C MET A 48 1.35 -13.10 16.99
N GLY A 49 0.83 -14.32 16.77
CA GLY A 49 -0.61 -14.63 16.98
C GLY A 49 -1.50 -14.25 15.81
N LEU A 50 -0.92 -13.85 14.67
CA LEU A 50 -1.67 -13.45 13.49
C LEU A 50 -1.84 -14.62 12.52
N ARG A 51 -2.99 -14.69 11.86
CA ARG A 51 -3.28 -15.60 10.75
C ARG A 51 -3.09 -14.85 9.42
N PRO A 52 -2.02 -15.14 8.68
CA PRO A 52 -1.78 -14.47 7.42
C PRO A 52 -2.78 -14.91 6.35
N THR A 53 -3.30 -13.94 5.59
CA THR A 53 -4.09 -14.16 4.40
C THR A 53 -3.36 -13.53 3.21
N ILE A 54 -3.20 -14.28 2.13
CA ILE A 54 -2.65 -13.73 0.90
C ILE A 54 -3.79 -13.11 0.11
N TYR A 55 -3.85 -11.79 0.11
CA TYR A 55 -4.88 -11.05 -0.60
C TYR A 55 -4.56 -10.92 -2.07
N ARG A 56 -3.30 -10.71 -2.42
CA ARG A 56 -2.85 -10.53 -3.79
C ARG A 56 -1.40 -10.97 -3.98
N ALA A 57 -1.17 -11.75 -5.02
CA ALA A 57 0.12 -11.90 -5.66
C ALA A 57 0.06 -11.20 -7.03
N ALA A 58 1.02 -10.33 -7.34
CA ALA A 58 1.03 -9.55 -8.57
C ALA A 58 2.37 -9.66 -9.30
N VAL A 59 2.37 -9.48 -10.61
CA VAL A 59 3.60 -9.48 -11.44
C VAL A 59 4.11 -8.07 -11.73
N SER A 60 3.28 -7.04 -11.52
CA SER A 60 3.62 -5.66 -11.88
C SER A 60 2.95 -4.65 -10.96
N VAL A 61 3.56 -3.48 -10.81
CA VAL A 61 2.95 -2.33 -10.14
C VAL A 61 1.71 -1.79 -10.86
N LEU A 62 1.61 -2.00 -12.18
CA LEU A 62 0.47 -1.57 -12.96
C LEU A 62 -0.82 -2.32 -12.61
N THR A 63 -0.70 -3.52 -12.05
CA THR A 63 -1.84 -4.38 -11.72
C THR A 63 -2.35 -4.21 -10.29
N LYS A 64 -1.83 -3.24 -9.55
CA LYS A 64 -2.16 -3.00 -8.14
C LYS A 64 -3.63 -2.66 -7.87
N ARG A 65 -4.32 -2.04 -8.82
CA ARG A 65 -5.68 -1.52 -8.64
C ARG A 65 -6.69 -2.27 -9.50
N GLN A 66 -7.02 -3.47 -9.11
CA GLN A 66 -8.11 -4.17 -9.77
C GLN A 66 -9.32 -4.25 -8.83
N HIS A 67 -10.10 -3.19 -8.86
CA HIS A 67 -11.26 -2.99 -7.98
C HIS A 67 -12.46 -3.88 -8.30
N TYR A 68 -12.39 -4.67 -9.36
CA TYR A 68 -13.58 -5.27 -9.96
C TYR A 68 -13.64 -6.78 -9.87
N LYS A 69 -12.57 -7.44 -9.42
CA LYS A 69 -12.58 -8.88 -9.26
C LYS A 69 -12.94 -9.24 -7.82
N VAL A 70 -13.84 -10.18 -7.69
CA VAL A 70 -14.28 -10.75 -6.43
C VAL A 70 -13.54 -12.06 -6.21
N GLY A 71 -12.93 -12.23 -5.05
CA GLY A 71 -12.20 -13.44 -4.68
C GLY A 71 -10.69 -13.35 -4.85
N TYR A 72 -10.02 -14.52 -4.87
CA TYR A 72 -8.57 -14.59 -5.06
C TYR A 72 -8.15 -14.06 -6.41
N TYR A 73 -7.09 -13.30 -6.41
CA TYR A 73 -6.57 -12.64 -7.58
C TYR A 73 -5.22 -13.22 -7.96
N GLY A 74 -5.19 -13.98 -9.04
CA GLY A 74 -3.96 -14.51 -9.62
C GLY A 74 -3.15 -13.45 -10.35
N ALA A 75 -1.85 -13.69 -10.47
CA ALA A 75 -0.96 -12.86 -11.26
C ALA A 75 -1.20 -13.09 -12.77
N ILE A 76 -1.22 -12.02 -13.55
CA ILE A 76 -1.27 -12.05 -15.00
C ILE A 76 0.02 -11.47 -15.54
N ALA A 77 0.80 -12.27 -16.27
CA ALA A 77 2.11 -11.87 -16.77
C ALA A 77 2.02 -10.87 -17.94
N ASN A 78 0.91 -10.87 -18.68
CA ASN A 78 0.73 -10.00 -19.85
C ASN A 78 0.25 -8.62 -19.41
N LYS A 79 1.16 -7.65 -19.35
CA LYS A 79 0.87 -6.25 -18.95
C LYS A 79 -0.11 -5.57 -19.91
N GLN A 80 -0.06 -5.88 -21.21
CA GLN A 80 -1.00 -5.33 -22.19
C GLN A 80 -2.42 -5.86 -21.97
N TYR A 81 -2.56 -7.16 -21.70
CA TYR A 81 -3.86 -7.74 -21.38
C TYR A 81 -4.48 -7.09 -20.14
N GLU A 82 -3.70 -6.87 -19.08
CA GLU A 82 -4.16 -6.17 -17.89
C GLU A 82 -4.62 -4.74 -18.20
N TYR A 83 -3.88 -4.05 -19.06
CA TYR A 83 -4.25 -2.71 -19.51
C TYR A 83 -5.52 -2.68 -20.34
N ASP A 84 -5.68 -3.60 -21.28
CA ASP A 84 -6.85 -3.70 -22.14
C ASP A 84 -8.14 -3.90 -21.33
N HIS A 85 -8.07 -4.69 -20.27
CA HIS A 85 -9.23 -5.10 -19.45
C HIS A 85 -9.41 -4.26 -18.17
N ARG A 86 -8.67 -3.16 -17.99
CA ARG A 86 -8.71 -2.35 -16.77
C ARG A 86 -10.05 -1.68 -16.50
N GLN A 87 -10.88 -1.51 -17.52
CA GLN A 87 -12.16 -0.83 -17.46
C GLN A 87 -13.36 -1.70 -17.88
N ASP A 88 -13.21 -3.02 -17.88
CA ASP A 88 -14.26 -3.98 -18.29
C ASP A 88 -15.56 -3.81 -17.50
N GLN A 89 -15.50 -3.26 -16.30
CA GLN A 89 -16.72 -2.90 -15.56
C GLN A 89 -17.62 -1.94 -16.34
N GLY A 90 -17.09 -1.18 -17.29
CA GLY A 90 -17.88 -0.31 -18.16
C GLY A 90 -19.00 -1.01 -18.91
N LEU A 91 -18.90 -2.33 -19.09
CA LEU A 91 -19.93 -3.17 -19.70
C LEU A 91 -21.23 -3.20 -18.86
N PHE A 92 -21.14 -2.99 -17.54
CA PHE A 92 -22.29 -3.17 -16.64
C PHE A 92 -22.37 -2.15 -15.51
N LEU A 93 -21.42 -1.21 -15.40
CA LEU A 93 -21.40 -0.23 -14.30
C LEU A 93 -22.51 0.79 -14.48
N ASP A 94 -23.52 0.69 -13.64
CA ASP A 94 -24.56 1.69 -13.43
C ASP A 94 -24.75 1.98 -11.93
N LYS A 95 -25.63 2.91 -11.61
CA LYS A 95 -25.93 3.29 -10.23
C LYS A 95 -26.47 2.10 -9.41
N LYS A 96 -27.36 1.29 -10.00
CA LYS A 96 -27.98 0.13 -9.31
C LYS A 96 -26.94 -0.94 -9.00
N PHE A 97 -26.02 -1.19 -9.94
CA PHE A 97 -24.92 -2.14 -9.72
C PHE A 97 -23.99 -1.65 -8.60
N MET A 98 -23.62 -0.37 -8.63
CA MET A 98 -22.80 0.25 -7.59
C MET A 98 -23.46 0.12 -6.20
N GLU A 99 -24.74 0.48 -6.08
CA GLU A 99 -25.50 0.38 -4.83
C GLU A 99 -25.57 -1.05 -4.33
N ARG A 100 -25.92 -2.01 -5.20
CA ARG A 100 -25.93 -3.44 -4.85
C ARG A 100 -24.57 -3.92 -4.34
N LYS A 101 -23.50 -3.49 -4.98
CA LYS A 101 -22.14 -3.85 -4.58
C LYS A 101 -21.82 -3.36 -3.16
N LEU A 102 -22.19 -2.12 -2.85
CA LEU A 102 -22.05 -1.56 -1.49
C LEU A 102 -22.90 -2.29 -0.47
N ASP A 103 -24.14 -2.65 -0.81
CA ASP A 103 -25.01 -3.42 0.07
C ASP A 103 -24.45 -4.80 0.37
N VAL A 104 -23.91 -5.50 -0.65
CA VAL A 104 -23.25 -6.79 -0.45
C VAL A 104 -22.03 -6.66 0.46
N MET A 105 -21.20 -5.62 0.26
CA MET A 105 -20.06 -5.35 1.14
C MET A 105 -20.53 -5.09 2.59
N LYS A 106 -21.54 -4.25 2.77
CA LYS A 106 -22.11 -3.96 4.09
C LYS A 106 -22.60 -5.22 4.79
N ASN A 107 -23.39 -6.04 4.10
CA ASN A 107 -23.91 -7.28 4.66
C ASN A 107 -22.80 -8.26 5.02
N ALA A 108 -21.73 -8.33 4.21
CA ALA A 108 -20.56 -9.16 4.52
C ALA A 108 -19.84 -8.65 5.77
N TYR A 109 -19.62 -7.35 5.89
CA TYR A 109 -19.01 -6.77 7.09
C TYR A 109 -19.87 -6.95 8.33
N GLU A 110 -21.19 -6.77 8.23
CA GLU A 110 -22.09 -7.02 9.37
C GLU A 110 -22.01 -8.48 9.84
N LYS A 111 -22.00 -9.43 8.90
CA LYS A 111 -21.89 -10.85 9.21
C LYS A 111 -20.57 -11.22 9.89
N TYR A 112 -19.48 -10.55 9.53
CA TYR A 112 -18.13 -10.83 10.02
C TYR A 112 -17.53 -9.64 10.81
N ARG A 113 -18.37 -8.89 11.51
CA ARG A 113 -17.99 -7.66 12.20
C ARG A 113 -16.82 -7.87 13.17
N GLU A 114 -16.87 -8.93 13.97
CA GLU A 114 -15.82 -9.24 14.94
C GLU A 114 -14.49 -9.52 14.22
N LEU A 115 -14.50 -10.40 13.23
CA LEU A 115 -13.31 -10.72 12.44
C LEU A 115 -12.76 -9.50 11.69
N ALA A 116 -13.63 -8.61 11.22
CA ALA A 116 -13.21 -7.36 10.61
C ALA A 116 -12.49 -6.44 11.62
N GLY A 117 -12.99 -6.36 12.85
CA GLY A 117 -12.36 -5.63 13.95
C GLY A 117 -10.99 -6.19 14.35
N GLU A 118 -10.79 -7.50 14.19
CA GLU A 118 -9.52 -8.18 14.44
C GLU A 118 -8.48 -8.03 13.30
N HIS A 119 -8.83 -7.34 12.23
CA HIS A 119 -7.91 -7.14 11.11
C HIS A 119 -6.76 -6.20 11.49
N ALA A 120 -5.54 -6.72 11.47
CA ALA A 120 -4.34 -6.01 11.91
C ALA A 120 -3.80 -5.01 10.87
N GLY A 121 -4.26 -5.07 9.64
CA GLY A 121 -3.83 -4.22 8.54
C GLY A 121 -2.99 -4.96 7.48
N PRO A 122 -2.60 -4.26 6.42
CA PRO A 122 -1.86 -4.86 5.32
C PRO A 122 -0.36 -4.93 5.58
N ALA A 123 0.25 -6.01 5.12
CA ALA A 123 1.69 -6.15 4.96
C ALA A 123 1.98 -6.27 3.45
N VAL A 124 2.71 -5.31 2.90
CA VAL A 124 2.88 -5.15 1.46
C VAL A 124 4.34 -5.24 1.07
N MET A 125 4.64 -6.08 0.10
CA MET A 125 5.94 -6.16 -0.56
C MET A 125 5.76 -5.77 -2.02
N GLU A 126 6.40 -4.68 -2.40
CA GLU A 126 6.37 -4.11 -3.74
C GLU A 126 7.71 -4.31 -4.44
N ILE A 127 7.75 -3.97 -5.72
CA ILE A 127 8.96 -3.95 -6.53
C ILE A 127 9.12 -2.62 -7.24
N PHE A 128 10.35 -2.35 -7.67
CA PHE A 128 10.67 -1.24 -8.55
C PHE A 128 11.79 -1.64 -9.52
N GLY A 129 11.98 -0.82 -10.56
CA GLY A 129 13.00 -1.08 -11.57
C GLY A 129 12.57 -2.04 -12.67
N GLU A 130 11.27 -2.32 -12.79
CA GLU A 130 10.74 -3.06 -13.95
C GLU A 130 11.03 -2.32 -15.25
N GLU A 131 11.18 -3.07 -16.35
CA GLU A 131 11.25 -2.44 -17.67
C GLU A 131 10.04 -1.54 -17.91
N PRO A 132 10.28 -0.31 -18.44
CA PRO A 132 9.20 0.58 -18.80
C PRO A 132 8.23 -0.10 -19.75
N PHE A 133 6.95 -0.06 -19.41
CA PHE A 133 5.90 -0.58 -20.26
C PHE A 133 5.02 0.56 -20.75
N ALA A 134 4.99 0.78 -22.05
CA ALA A 134 4.11 1.73 -22.72
C ALA A 134 2.87 0.99 -23.24
N PRO A 135 1.72 1.07 -22.57
CA PRO A 135 0.53 0.40 -23.02
C PRO A 135 -0.03 1.05 -24.30
N VAL A 136 -0.56 0.21 -25.18
CA VAL A 136 -1.28 0.66 -26.39
C VAL A 136 -2.76 0.62 -26.12
N GLN A 137 -3.45 1.78 -26.25
CA GLN A 137 -4.91 1.82 -26.18
C GLN A 137 -5.49 1.18 -27.45
N LYS A 138 -6.24 0.09 -27.28
CA LYS A 138 -6.93 -0.59 -28.38
C LYS A 138 -8.35 -0.07 -28.53
N PRO A 139 -8.88 0.07 -29.76
CA PRO A 139 -10.26 0.51 -29.98
C PRO A 139 -11.30 -0.43 -29.36
N GLU A 140 -10.97 -1.71 -29.26
CA GLU A 140 -11.84 -2.77 -28.71
C GLU A 140 -11.88 -2.78 -27.18
N SER A 141 -10.93 -2.10 -26.53
CA SER A 141 -10.89 -2.02 -25.06
C SER A 141 -12.06 -1.19 -24.54
N VAL A 142 -12.70 -1.70 -23.50
CA VAL A 142 -13.77 -0.95 -22.83
C VAL A 142 -13.21 0.31 -22.20
N VAL A 143 -13.89 1.43 -22.45
CA VAL A 143 -13.58 2.73 -21.83
C VAL A 143 -14.79 3.19 -21.05
N LEU A 144 -14.58 3.65 -19.82
CA LEU A 144 -15.65 4.21 -19.01
C LEU A 144 -16.16 5.52 -19.64
N THR A 145 -17.46 5.70 -19.69
CA THR A 145 -18.06 6.99 -19.96
C THR A 145 -17.83 7.94 -18.77
N GLU A 146 -17.89 9.25 -18.97
CA GLU A 146 -17.76 10.25 -17.89
C GLU A 146 -18.69 9.95 -16.70
N LYS A 147 -19.92 9.51 -16.99
CA LYS A 147 -20.87 9.11 -15.94
C LYS A 147 -20.38 7.89 -15.15
N GLN A 148 -19.79 6.91 -15.82
CA GLN A 148 -19.25 5.70 -15.17
C GLN A 148 -17.98 6.00 -14.38
N GLU A 149 -17.15 6.91 -14.86
CA GLU A 149 -15.98 7.38 -14.08
C GLU A 149 -16.42 8.03 -12.77
N LYS A 150 -17.41 8.93 -12.81
CA LYS A 150 -18.00 9.53 -11.61
C LYS A 150 -18.57 8.47 -10.65
N LEU A 151 -19.23 7.44 -11.18
CA LEU A 151 -19.73 6.32 -10.37
C LEU A 151 -18.61 5.48 -9.77
N SER A 152 -17.53 5.23 -10.51
CA SER A 152 -16.35 4.51 -10.01
C SER A 152 -15.71 5.25 -8.84
N VAL A 153 -15.46 6.55 -9.00
CA VAL A 153 -14.91 7.39 -7.92
C VAL A 153 -15.84 7.41 -6.70
N LEU A 154 -17.15 7.55 -6.93
CA LEU A 154 -18.13 7.52 -5.84
C LEU A 154 -18.17 6.17 -5.12
N PHE A 155 -18.05 5.06 -5.86
CA PHE A 155 -17.94 3.72 -5.30
C PHE A 155 -16.69 3.58 -4.43
N ASP A 156 -15.53 4.00 -4.92
CA ASP A 156 -14.26 3.92 -4.20
C ASP A 156 -14.33 4.71 -2.88
N SER A 157 -14.89 5.93 -2.93
CA SER A 157 -15.09 6.75 -1.73
C SER A 157 -16.00 6.06 -0.71
N LYS A 158 -17.19 5.61 -1.15
CA LYS A 158 -18.17 4.97 -0.25
C LYS A 158 -17.68 3.63 0.29
N SER A 159 -17.02 2.82 -0.55
CA SER A 159 -16.46 1.54 -0.11
C SER A 159 -15.33 1.71 0.90
N GLY A 160 -14.49 2.74 0.72
CA GLY A 160 -13.46 3.12 1.69
C GLY A 160 -14.06 3.55 3.03
N GLN A 161 -15.07 4.42 3.01
CA GLN A 161 -15.79 4.84 4.21
C GLN A 161 -16.46 3.66 4.91
N LEU A 162 -17.12 2.77 4.15
CA LEU A 162 -17.73 1.57 4.69
C LEU A 162 -16.68 0.64 5.32
N THR A 163 -15.57 0.41 4.66
CA THR A 163 -14.48 -0.41 5.20
C THR A 163 -13.96 0.16 6.51
N ASN A 164 -13.77 1.47 6.61
CA ASN A 164 -13.25 2.12 7.83
C ASN A 164 -14.23 2.06 9.02
N GLN A 165 -15.51 1.79 8.80
CA GLN A 165 -16.46 1.56 9.91
C GLN A 165 -16.22 0.23 10.63
N TYR A 166 -15.67 -0.78 9.95
CA TYR A 166 -15.45 -2.12 10.47
C TYR A 166 -13.98 -2.43 10.73
N ILE A 167 -13.09 -1.92 9.88
CA ILE A 167 -11.63 -2.03 9.98
C ILE A 167 -11.09 -0.63 10.22
N LYS A 168 -11.11 -0.20 11.47
CA LYS A 168 -10.74 1.17 11.84
C LYS A 168 -9.27 1.44 11.54
N GLY A 169 -9.00 2.62 10.97
CA GLY A 169 -7.66 3.02 10.55
C GLY A 169 -6.69 3.22 11.72
N ASP A 170 -7.20 3.73 12.84
CA ASP A 170 -6.49 4.00 14.08
C ASP A 170 -6.27 2.75 14.97
N GLU A 171 -6.85 1.61 14.61
CA GLU A 171 -6.68 0.34 15.30
C GLU A 171 -5.84 -0.67 14.51
N ARG A 172 -5.14 -0.24 13.47
CA ARG A 172 -4.33 -1.11 12.61
C ARG A 172 -2.98 -0.48 12.28
N SER A 173 -2.03 -1.32 11.92
CA SER A 173 -0.75 -0.88 11.38
C SER A 173 -0.59 -1.36 9.94
N PHE A 174 0.53 -1.02 9.35
CA PHE A 174 0.92 -1.53 8.04
C PHE A 174 2.44 -1.59 7.94
N THR A 175 2.92 -2.39 7.02
CA THR A 175 4.29 -2.31 6.52
C THR A 175 4.27 -2.33 5.00
N ILE A 176 5.11 -1.50 4.40
CA ILE A 176 5.34 -1.49 2.95
C ILE A 176 6.84 -1.48 2.74
N VAL A 177 7.34 -2.50 2.06
CA VAL A 177 8.74 -2.57 1.63
C VAL A 177 8.78 -2.76 0.13
N ALA A 178 9.77 -2.17 -0.53
CA ALA A 178 9.96 -2.31 -1.97
C ALA A 178 11.39 -2.78 -2.26
N TYR A 179 11.51 -3.71 -3.19
CA TYR A 179 12.80 -4.24 -3.62
C TYR A 179 12.97 -4.09 -5.13
N PRO A 180 14.20 -3.88 -5.60
CA PRO A 180 14.47 -3.84 -7.03
C PRO A 180 14.27 -5.22 -7.67
N VAL A 181 13.97 -5.23 -8.96
CA VAL A 181 13.94 -6.43 -9.79
C VAL A 181 15.14 -6.46 -10.74
N PRO A 182 15.55 -7.65 -11.26
CA PRO A 182 16.72 -7.75 -12.14
C PRO A 182 16.65 -6.86 -13.39
N GLU A 183 15.46 -6.55 -13.85
CA GLU A 183 15.21 -5.66 -15.00
C GLU A 183 15.73 -4.24 -14.80
N ILE A 184 16.04 -3.83 -13.57
CA ILE A 184 16.67 -2.53 -13.28
C ILE A 184 18.04 -2.38 -13.95
N GLY A 185 18.66 -3.49 -14.35
CA GLY A 185 19.91 -3.50 -15.14
C GLY A 185 21.12 -4.04 -14.39
N ALA A 186 22.31 -3.76 -14.96
CA ALA A 186 23.56 -4.36 -14.50
C ALA A 186 23.90 -4.09 -13.02
N GLN A 187 23.42 -3.00 -12.47
CA GLN A 187 23.63 -2.61 -11.07
C GLN A 187 22.62 -3.25 -10.08
N TYR A 188 21.80 -4.19 -10.54
CA TYR A 188 20.75 -4.82 -9.73
C TYR A 188 21.25 -5.28 -8.35
N LYS A 189 22.37 -6.02 -8.34
CA LYS A 189 22.90 -6.56 -7.08
C LYS A 189 23.30 -5.47 -6.10
N GLU A 190 23.98 -4.45 -6.57
CA GLU A 190 24.42 -3.31 -5.77
C GLU A 190 23.24 -2.55 -5.18
N ILE A 191 22.23 -2.24 -6.03
CA ILE A 191 21.00 -1.57 -5.61
C ILE A 191 20.24 -2.43 -4.60
N PHE A 192 20.14 -3.73 -4.83
CA PHE A 192 19.47 -4.65 -3.92
C PHE A 192 20.15 -4.70 -2.54
N ASP A 193 21.48 -4.83 -2.51
CA ASP A 193 22.25 -4.83 -1.28
C ASP A 193 22.12 -3.52 -0.52
N GLU A 194 22.09 -2.38 -1.22
CA GLU A 194 21.86 -1.06 -0.63
C GLU A 194 20.44 -0.93 -0.05
N VAL A 195 19.42 -1.42 -0.72
CA VAL A 195 18.04 -1.44 -0.21
C VAL A 195 17.95 -2.29 1.05
N ILE A 196 18.62 -3.44 1.10
CA ILE A 196 18.70 -4.25 2.33
C ILE A 196 19.37 -3.45 3.45
N ARG A 197 20.48 -2.78 3.17
CA ARG A 197 21.21 -1.97 4.15
C ARG A 197 20.35 -0.86 4.72
N ILE A 198 19.63 -0.13 3.88
CA ILE A 198 18.73 0.96 4.28
C ILE A 198 17.59 0.42 5.17
N ASN A 199 17.01 -0.71 4.81
CA ASN A 199 15.91 -1.29 5.59
C ASN A 199 16.36 -1.95 6.91
N THR A 200 17.65 -2.11 7.14
CA THR A 200 18.23 -2.66 8.39
C THR A 200 18.86 -1.60 9.29
N LEU A 201 18.60 -0.33 9.03
CA LEU A 201 19.06 0.77 9.88
C LEU A 201 18.49 0.68 11.30
N ASP A 202 19.28 1.13 12.27
CA ASP A 202 18.82 1.24 13.66
C ASP A 202 17.67 2.27 13.74
N ALA A 203 16.48 1.79 14.10
CA ALA A 203 15.28 2.59 14.18
C ALA A 203 15.43 3.77 15.17
N ASN A 204 16.19 3.63 16.26
CA ASN A 204 16.40 4.69 17.25
C ASN A 204 17.28 5.80 16.69
N VAL A 205 18.35 5.45 15.99
CA VAL A 205 19.22 6.42 15.31
C VAL A 205 18.41 7.20 14.28
N TYR A 206 17.60 6.49 13.48
CA TYR A 206 16.77 7.12 12.46
C TYR A 206 15.71 8.05 13.06
N LYS A 207 15.07 7.63 14.15
CA LYS A 207 14.10 8.45 14.90
C LYS A 207 14.75 9.78 15.38
N ASN A 208 15.97 9.72 15.91
CA ASN A 208 16.67 10.91 16.37
C ASN A 208 17.01 11.87 15.22
N VAL A 209 17.44 11.33 14.07
CA VAL A 209 17.69 12.14 12.86
C VAL A 209 16.41 12.79 12.36
N GLN A 210 15.31 12.04 12.29
CA GLN A 210 14.01 12.58 11.90
C GLN A 210 13.52 13.65 12.87
N GLN A 211 13.68 13.44 14.18
CA GLN A 211 13.28 14.43 15.19
C GLN A 211 14.09 15.71 15.04
N ALA A 212 15.40 15.63 14.84
CA ALA A 212 16.23 16.80 14.60
C ALA A 212 15.79 17.59 13.35
N LEU A 213 15.37 16.90 12.29
CA LEU A 213 14.82 17.53 11.09
C LEU A 213 13.47 18.21 11.39
N ILE A 214 12.57 17.56 12.11
CA ILE A 214 11.29 18.13 12.55
C ILE A 214 11.52 19.40 13.37
N ASP A 215 12.41 19.35 14.37
CA ASP A 215 12.73 20.47 15.22
C ASP A 215 13.32 21.67 14.45
N ALA A 216 14.01 21.40 13.35
CA ALA A 216 14.52 22.45 12.46
C ALA A 216 13.39 23.05 11.61
N LEU A 217 12.51 22.22 11.06
CA LEU A 217 11.37 22.65 10.25
C LEU A 217 10.35 23.45 11.08
N ASP A 218 10.10 23.07 12.32
CA ASP A 218 9.18 23.77 13.23
C ASP A 218 9.63 25.21 13.53
N LYS A 219 10.92 25.48 13.42
CA LYS A 219 11.49 26.83 13.58
C LYS A 219 11.50 27.64 12.29
N GLY A 220 11.29 26.97 11.15
CA GLY A 220 11.34 27.57 9.84
C GLY A 220 10.01 28.19 9.43
N GLU A 221 10.06 29.18 8.54
CA GLU A 221 8.88 29.70 7.86
C GLU A 221 8.72 29.10 6.45
N TYR A 222 9.82 28.68 5.87
CA TYR A 222 9.86 28.05 4.55
C TYR A 222 11.04 27.10 4.41
N VAL A 223 10.94 26.17 3.47
CA VAL A 223 12.05 25.33 2.99
C VAL A 223 12.43 25.79 1.60
N HIS A 224 13.73 26.03 1.39
CA HIS A 224 14.29 26.34 0.08
C HIS A 224 15.06 25.11 -0.43
N ILE A 225 14.61 24.53 -1.50
CA ILE A 225 15.19 23.34 -2.12
C ILE A 225 15.95 23.79 -3.36
N LEU A 226 17.26 23.64 -3.33
CA LEU A 226 18.13 23.96 -4.44
C LEU A 226 18.69 22.70 -5.05
N GLY A 227 18.62 22.61 -6.37
CA GLY A 227 19.31 21.60 -7.14
C GLY A 227 20.82 21.74 -7.08
N LYS A 228 21.53 20.67 -7.40
CA LYS A 228 23.00 20.65 -7.48
C LYS A 228 23.43 20.12 -8.85
N ASP A 229 24.57 20.56 -9.31
CA ASP A 229 25.19 20.21 -10.61
C ASP A 229 24.26 20.57 -11.77
N LYS A 230 23.77 19.61 -12.54
CA LYS A 230 22.87 19.81 -13.69
C LYS A 230 21.39 19.89 -13.32
N ASN A 231 21.07 19.80 -12.04
CA ASN A 231 19.68 19.90 -11.55
C ASN A 231 19.36 21.36 -11.28
N GLU A 232 18.50 21.97 -12.08
CA GLU A 232 18.10 23.38 -12.01
C GLU A 232 16.92 23.62 -11.03
N THR A 233 16.64 22.68 -10.12
CA THR A 233 15.59 22.85 -9.13
C THR A 233 15.87 24.06 -8.25
N ASP A 234 14.93 24.99 -8.22
CA ASP A 234 14.87 26.13 -7.30
C ASP A 234 13.44 26.25 -6.82
N LEU A 235 13.15 25.67 -5.65
CA LEU A 235 11.79 25.55 -5.13
C LEU A 235 11.73 26.07 -3.69
N LYS A 236 10.91 27.09 -3.47
CA LYS A 236 10.61 27.62 -2.15
C LYS A 236 9.23 27.16 -1.71
N VAL A 237 9.16 26.40 -0.61
CA VAL A 237 7.92 25.86 -0.04
C VAL A 237 7.64 26.56 1.28
N GLN A 238 6.52 27.27 1.35
CA GLN A 238 6.05 27.87 2.60
C GLN A 238 5.59 26.79 3.57
N LEU A 239 6.10 26.80 4.79
CA LEU A 239 5.66 25.89 5.83
C LEU A 239 4.37 26.39 6.48
N TYR A 240 3.44 25.47 6.68
CA TYR A 240 2.24 25.72 7.46
C TYR A 240 2.54 25.44 8.94
N ARG A 241 2.31 26.44 9.80
CA ARG A 241 2.39 26.20 11.24
C ARG A 241 1.21 25.33 11.67
N LEU A 242 1.50 24.10 11.99
CA LEU A 242 0.51 23.23 12.62
C LEU A 242 0.11 23.87 13.96
N PRO A 243 -1.21 24.02 14.23
CA PRO A 243 -1.64 24.34 15.58
C PRO A 243 -1.02 23.31 16.52
N ALA A 244 -0.59 23.74 17.70
CA ALA A 244 -0.02 22.83 18.70
C ALA A 244 -1.02 21.69 18.95
N VAL A 245 -0.90 20.65 18.20
CA VAL A 245 -1.59 19.39 18.45
C VAL A 245 -0.83 18.84 19.65
N HIS A 246 -1.51 18.77 20.78
CA HIS A 246 -1.02 17.97 21.88
C HIS A 246 -0.70 16.60 21.29
N LEU A 247 0.60 16.31 21.13
CA LEU A 247 1.06 14.95 20.88
C LEU A 247 0.46 14.15 22.02
N LEU A 248 -0.54 13.34 21.70
CA LEU A 248 -1.11 12.39 22.65
C LEU A 248 0.04 11.53 23.16
N PRO A 249 0.05 11.26 24.46
CA PRO A 249 1.15 10.56 25.14
C PRO A 249 1.44 9.19 24.56
#